data_c934d218668c6e43b2a98ece3df4606b
#
_entry.id   c934d218668c6e43b2a98ece3df4606b
#
_cell.length_a   1.000
_cell.length_b   1.000
_cell.length_c   1.000
_cell.angle_alpha   90.00
_cell.angle_beta   90.00
_cell.angle_gamma   90.00
#
_symmetry.space_group_name_H-M   'P 1'
#
loop_
_entity.id
_entity.type
_entity.pdbx_description
1 polymer ?
#
loop_
_entity_poly.entity_id
_entity_poly.type
_entity_poly.pdbx_seq_one_letter_code
_entity_poly.pdbx_strand_id
1 'polypeptide(L)'
;MAQMNLKEARAMKAKLGKELEALVIKREQVAVVRIAIGEDAQDYINVTVDELTEKIDACMDKLMKLGAAIRRANAGSTAKGSESTGKDVGSLVEAAILLRKEAALCKTLGSKNPRERKNEGYMGGDSSLVHVTTYDIEKYARRGDDLQRKAEEMSARVDQLDLSIMVEADI
;
A
#
# COMPACT_ATOMS: atom_id res chain seq x y z
N MET A 1 -15.77 -18.07 -9.15
CA MET A 1 -14.32 -18.01 -8.85
C MET A 1 -13.59 -18.32 -10.14
N ALA A 2 -12.66 -17.47 -10.58
CA ALA A 2 -11.88 -17.76 -11.79
C ALA A 2 -10.84 -18.85 -11.45
N GLN A 3 -10.91 -19.97 -12.17
CA GLN A 3 -9.88 -21.00 -12.11
C GLN A 3 -8.72 -20.57 -13.00
N MET A 4 -7.53 -20.51 -12.44
CA MET A 4 -6.30 -20.20 -13.18
C MET A 4 -5.16 -21.12 -12.70
N ASN A 5 -4.23 -21.42 -13.59
CA ASN A 5 -3.04 -22.21 -13.21
C ASN A 5 -2.02 -21.34 -12.44
N LEU A 6 -1.05 -22.00 -11.78
CA LEU A 6 -0.07 -21.31 -10.93
C LEU A 6 0.81 -20.31 -11.69
N LYS A 7 1.12 -20.57 -12.98
CA LYS A 7 1.87 -19.64 -13.83
C LYS A 7 1.07 -18.37 -14.12
N GLU A 8 -0.20 -18.52 -14.45
CA GLU A 8 -1.13 -17.41 -14.67
C GLU A 8 -1.33 -16.59 -13.39
N ALA A 9 -1.48 -17.27 -12.23
CA ALA A 9 -1.61 -16.60 -10.94
C ALA A 9 -0.37 -15.75 -10.59
N ARG A 10 0.84 -16.27 -10.83
CA ARG A 10 2.09 -15.52 -10.64
C ARG A 10 2.20 -14.33 -11.59
N ALA A 11 1.84 -14.52 -12.87
CA ALA A 11 1.83 -13.43 -13.86
C ALA A 11 0.82 -12.33 -13.46
N MET A 12 -0.37 -12.72 -12.99
CA MET A 12 -1.39 -11.79 -12.51
C MET A 12 -0.90 -11.02 -11.26
N LYS A 13 -0.23 -11.70 -10.31
CA LYS A 13 0.37 -11.06 -9.13
C LYS A 13 1.39 -10.00 -9.55
N ALA A 14 2.25 -10.30 -10.50
CA ALA A 14 3.24 -9.35 -11.02
C ALA A 14 2.57 -8.14 -11.71
N LYS A 15 1.50 -8.36 -12.48
CA LYS A 15 0.71 -7.30 -13.11
C LYS A 15 0.06 -6.39 -12.07
N LEU A 16 -0.59 -6.96 -11.06
CA LEU A 16 -1.18 -6.19 -9.96
C LEU A 16 -0.14 -5.40 -9.16
N GLY A 17 1.07 -5.95 -8.98
CA GLY A 17 2.17 -5.21 -8.35
C GLY A 17 2.54 -3.94 -9.10
N LYS A 18 2.69 -4.04 -10.44
CA LYS A 18 2.94 -2.87 -11.30
C LYS A 18 1.79 -1.87 -11.31
N GLU A 19 0.55 -2.36 -11.28
CA GLU A 19 -0.65 -1.52 -11.19
C GLU A 19 -0.67 -0.75 -9.88
N LEU A 20 -0.36 -1.41 -8.76
CA LEU A 20 -0.26 -0.77 -7.45
C LEU A 20 0.79 0.35 -7.45
N GLU A 21 2.00 0.09 -7.98
CA GLU A 21 3.06 1.10 -8.09
C GLU A 21 2.61 2.31 -8.92
N ALA A 22 1.96 2.07 -10.07
CA ALA A 22 1.45 3.14 -10.92
C ALA A 22 0.36 3.98 -10.22
N LEU A 23 -0.53 3.34 -9.45
CA LEU A 23 -1.56 4.04 -8.67
C LEU A 23 -0.94 4.90 -7.56
N VAL A 24 0.08 4.39 -6.87
CA VAL A 24 0.81 5.14 -5.83
C VAL A 24 1.48 6.38 -6.43
N ILE A 25 2.22 6.21 -7.53
CA ILE A 25 2.87 7.35 -8.22
C ILE A 25 1.83 8.37 -8.65
N LYS A 26 0.71 7.93 -9.24
CA LYS A 26 -0.36 8.83 -9.65
C LYS A 26 -0.99 9.57 -8.48
N ARG A 27 -1.18 8.90 -7.33
CA ARG A 27 -1.69 9.53 -6.10
C ARG A 27 -0.74 10.63 -5.60
N GLU A 28 0.57 10.39 -5.63
CA GLU A 28 1.56 11.39 -5.24
C GLU A 28 1.55 12.60 -6.18
N GLN A 29 1.38 12.39 -7.49
CA GLN A 29 1.33 13.45 -8.49
C GLN A 29 0.13 14.38 -8.31
N VAL A 30 -1.04 13.84 -7.95
CA VAL A 30 -2.26 14.64 -7.74
C VAL A 30 -2.39 15.19 -6.32
N ALA A 31 -1.55 14.73 -5.40
CA ALA A 31 -1.60 15.14 -3.99
C ALA A 31 -1.29 16.64 -3.78
N VAL A 32 -0.53 17.25 -4.68
CA VAL A 32 -0.14 18.65 -4.59
C VAL A 32 -0.28 19.29 -5.97
N VAL A 33 -1.07 20.34 -6.06
CA VAL A 33 -1.20 21.17 -7.27
C VAL A 33 -0.42 22.47 -7.12
N ARG A 34 0.07 22.98 -8.25
CA ARG A 34 0.72 24.29 -8.35
C ARG A 34 -0.29 25.26 -8.94
N ILE A 35 -0.62 26.30 -8.22
CA ILE A 35 -1.58 27.31 -8.64
C ILE A 35 -0.98 28.71 -8.50
N ALA A 36 -1.46 29.67 -9.29
CA ALA A 36 -1.15 31.07 -9.07
C ALA A 36 -1.88 31.61 -7.82
N ILE A 37 -1.36 32.70 -7.27
CA ILE A 37 -2.01 33.33 -6.12
C ILE A 37 -3.38 33.88 -6.58
N GLY A 38 -4.45 33.37 -5.95
CA GLY A 38 -5.83 33.77 -6.24
C GLY A 38 -6.63 32.76 -7.08
N GLU A 39 -5.98 31.71 -7.59
CA GLU A 39 -6.67 30.59 -8.26
C GLU A 39 -7.19 29.56 -7.25
N ASP A 40 -8.23 28.81 -7.65
CA ASP A 40 -8.77 27.72 -6.86
C ASP A 40 -8.07 26.41 -7.25
N ALA A 41 -7.59 25.68 -6.25
CA ALA A 41 -6.97 24.36 -6.44
C ALA A 41 -7.95 23.34 -7.02
N GLN A 42 -9.25 23.50 -6.79
CA GLN A 42 -10.29 22.59 -7.29
C GLN A 42 -10.35 22.54 -8.82
N ASP A 43 -10.03 23.63 -9.50
CA ASP A 43 -10.04 23.73 -10.97
C ASP A 43 -8.96 22.83 -11.62
N TYR A 44 -7.98 22.39 -10.84
CA TYR A 44 -6.86 21.58 -11.29
C TYR A 44 -6.98 20.08 -10.92
N ILE A 45 -8.06 19.69 -10.22
CA ILE A 45 -8.26 18.33 -9.74
C ILE A 45 -9.17 17.55 -10.69
N ASN A 46 -8.58 16.67 -11.51
CA ASN A 46 -9.33 15.75 -12.36
C ASN A 46 -9.65 14.40 -11.66
N VAL A 47 -8.80 13.98 -10.72
CA VAL A 47 -8.92 12.75 -9.96
C VAL A 47 -8.48 13.04 -8.53
N THR A 48 -9.27 12.63 -7.56
CA THR A 48 -8.95 12.91 -6.15
C THR A 48 -7.96 11.89 -5.57
N VAL A 49 -7.25 12.32 -4.52
CA VAL A 49 -6.37 11.44 -3.74
C VAL A 49 -7.16 10.30 -3.10
N ASP A 50 -8.39 10.56 -2.67
CA ASP A 50 -9.29 9.57 -2.09
C ASP A 50 -9.69 8.49 -3.08
N GLU A 51 -10.11 8.85 -4.31
CA GLU A 51 -10.44 7.89 -5.36
C GLU A 51 -9.26 6.97 -5.73
N LEU A 52 -8.05 7.53 -5.75
CA LEU A 52 -6.84 6.73 -6.01
C LEU A 52 -6.51 5.82 -4.84
N THR A 53 -6.76 6.27 -3.61
CA THR A 53 -6.55 5.47 -2.41
C THR A 53 -7.51 4.28 -2.35
N GLU A 54 -8.78 4.46 -2.72
CA GLU A 54 -9.74 3.36 -2.85
C GLU A 54 -9.29 2.31 -3.89
N LYS A 55 -8.74 2.76 -5.02
CA LYS A 55 -8.17 1.86 -6.03
C LYS A 55 -6.93 1.13 -5.54
N ILE A 56 -6.07 1.79 -4.76
CA ILE A 56 -4.91 1.20 -4.11
C ILE A 56 -5.36 0.10 -3.13
N ASP A 57 -6.34 0.38 -2.28
CA ASP A 57 -6.88 -0.59 -1.32
C ASP A 57 -7.45 -1.82 -2.03
N ALA A 58 -8.25 -1.62 -3.06
CA ALA A 58 -8.80 -2.71 -3.85
C ALA A 58 -7.71 -3.56 -4.55
N CYS A 59 -6.62 -2.91 -5.00
CA CYS A 59 -5.48 -3.60 -5.60
C CYS A 59 -4.69 -4.39 -4.54
N MET A 60 -4.45 -3.82 -3.36
CA MET A 60 -3.81 -4.49 -2.23
C MET A 60 -4.60 -5.71 -1.76
N ASP A 61 -5.91 -5.61 -1.65
CA ASP A 61 -6.80 -6.74 -1.31
C ASP A 61 -6.68 -7.88 -2.30
N LYS A 62 -6.65 -7.57 -3.61
CA LYS A 62 -6.45 -8.57 -4.66
C LYS A 62 -5.08 -9.23 -4.55
N LEU A 63 -4.02 -8.45 -4.29
CA LEU A 63 -2.66 -8.95 -4.11
C LEU A 63 -2.55 -9.89 -2.90
N MET A 64 -3.14 -9.52 -1.76
CA MET A 64 -3.16 -10.34 -0.55
C MET A 64 -3.89 -11.66 -0.79
N LYS A 65 -5.09 -11.62 -1.38
CA LYS A 65 -5.90 -12.82 -1.70
C LYS A 65 -5.18 -13.74 -2.67
N LEU A 66 -4.59 -13.18 -3.72
CA LEU A 66 -3.87 -13.95 -4.74
C LEU A 66 -2.56 -14.53 -4.17
N GLY A 67 -1.84 -13.77 -3.34
CA GLY A 67 -0.66 -14.25 -2.62
C GLY A 67 -0.98 -15.46 -1.74
N ALA A 68 -2.04 -15.37 -0.95
CA ALA A 68 -2.52 -16.47 -0.12
C ALA A 68 -2.93 -17.70 -0.93
N ALA A 69 -3.59 -17.52 -2.09
CA ALA A 69 -3.98 -18.63 -2.98
C ALA A 69 -2.76 -19.32 -3.59
N ILE A 70 -1.76 -18.56 -4.06
CA ILE A 70 -0.51 -19.11 -4.63
C ILE A 70 0.25 -19.93 -3.57
N ARG A 71 0.32 -19.47 -2.32
CA ARG A 71 1.00 -20.21 -1.24
C ARG A 71 0.29 -21.50 -0.90
N ARG A 72 -1.05 -21.47 -0.76
CA ARG A 72 -1.84 -22.70 -0.54
C ARG A 72 -1.65 -23.71 -1.66
N ALA A 73 -1.60 -23.27 -2.91
CA ALA A 73 -1.34 -24.15 -4.05
C ALA A 73 0.08 -24.75 -4.00
N ASN A 74 1.09 -23.97 -3.61
CA ASN A 74 2.46 -24.47 -3.44
C ASN A 74 2.56 -25.47 -2.27
N ALA A 75 1.93 -25.19 -1.13
CA ALA A 75 1.92 -26.08 0.02
C ALA A 75 1.20 -27.41 -0.27
N GLY A 76 0.06 -27.35 -0.97
CA GLY A 76 -0.70 -28.54 -1.38
C GLY A 76 0.02 -29.44 -2.39
N SER A 77 1.00 -28.92 -3.14
CA SER A 77 1.81 -29.71 -4.05
C SER A 77 2.98 -30.43 -3.37
N THR A 78 3.36 -30.03 -2.15
CA THR A 78 4.48 -30.62 -1.40
C THR A 78 4.05 -31.56 -0.27
N ALA A 79 2.78 -31.56 0.13
CA ALA A 79 2.30 -32.32 1.28
C ALA A 79 1.08 -33.20 0.93
N LYS A 80 1.33 -34.40 0.42
CA LYS A 80 0.42 -35.52 0.62
C LYS A 80 0.55 -35.91 2.09
N GLY A 81 -0.26 -35.36 2.99
CA GLY A 81 -0.38 -35.86 4.35
C GLY A 81 -0.31 -34.89 5.51
N SER A 82 -0.27 -33.56 5.29
CA SER A 82 -0.38 -32.59 6.37
C SER A 82 -1.70 -31.84 6.26
N GLU A 83 -2.61 -32.10 7.22
CA GLU A 83 -3.73 -31.19 7.49
C GLU A 83 -3.13 -29.85 7.89
N SER A 84 -2.99 -28.92 6.91
CA SER A 84 -2.55 -27.57 7.18
C SER A 84 -3.65 -26.87 7.97
N THR A 85 -3.51 -26.82 9.27
CA THR A 85 -4.22 -25.88 10.15
C THR A 85 -3.89 -24.43 9.72
N GLY A 86 -4.43 -24.10 8.72
CA GLY A 86 -4.88 -23.02 7.95
C GLY A 86 -4.63 -21.60 8.32
N LYS A 87 -3.53 -21.07 8.66
CA LYS A 87 -3.18 -19.66 8.40
C LYS A 87 -1.72 -19.61 8.00
N ASP A 88 -1.49 -19.63 6.72
CA ASP A 88 -0.17 -19.52 6.12
C ASP A 88 0.59 -18.28 6.66
N VAL A 89 1.53 -18.54 7.58
CA VAL A 89 2.41 -17.54 8.19
C VAL A 89 2.97 -16.60 7.14
N GLY A 90 3.42 -17.13 6.02
CA GLY A 90 3.95 -16.35 4.95
C GLY A 90 2.94 -15.40 4.29
N SER A 91 1.63 -15.74 4.26
CA SER A 91 0.59 -14.81 3.79
C SER A 91 0.40 -13.64 4.74
N LEU A 92 0.48 -13.89 6.05
CA LEU A 92 0.42 -12.83 7.07
C LEU A 92 1.63 -11.91 6.98
N VAL A 93 2.82 -12.46 6.77
CA VAL A 93 4.06 -11.67 6.57
C VAL A 93 3.94 -10.77 5.34
N GLU A 94 3.50 -11.30 4.18
CA GLU A 94 3.30 -10.45 2.99
C GLU A 94 2.26 -9.36 3.21
N ALA A 95 1.15 -9.67 3.86
CA ALA A 95 0.12 -8.69 4.17
C ALA A 95 0.66 -7.59 5.09
N ALA A 96 1.41 -7.95 6.13
CA ALA A 96 2.05 -6.99 7.04
C ALA A 96 3.04 -6.08 6.30
N ILE A 97 3.83 -6.62 5.36
CA ILE A 97 4.75 -5.83 4.54
C ILE A 97 4.01 -4.82 3.66
N LEU A 98 2.92 -5.24 2.99
CA LEU A 98 2.11 -4.34 2.16
C LEU A 98 1.47 -3.22 2.98
N LEU A 99 0.90 -3.57 4.15
CA LEU A 99 0.30 -2.58 5.05
C LEU A 99 1.33 -1.58 5.58
N ARG A 100 2.55 -2.01 5.94
CA ARG A 100 3.63 -1.10 6.37
C ARG A 100 4.04 -0.14 5.27
N LYS A 101 4.15 -0.62 4.03
CA LYS A 101 4.46 0.24 2.88
C LYS A 101 3.40 1.31 2.68
N GLU A 102 2.13 0.92 2.68
CA GLU A 102 1.03 1.88 2.53
C GLU A 102 0.93 2.82 3.75
N ALA A 103 1.18 2.34 4.97
CA ALA A 103 1.25 3.17 6.18
C ALA A 103 2.30 4.27 6.04
N ALA A 104 3.51 3.92 5.57
CA ALA A 104 4.58 4.89 5.35
C ALA A 104 4.19 5.96 4.31
N LEU A 105 3.55 5.55 3.21
CA LEU A 105 3.07 6.47 2.18
C LEU A 105 1.97 7.40 2.73
N CYS A 106 1.01 6.87 3.50
CA CYS A 106 -0.01 7.67 4.16
C CYS A 106 0.58 8.65 5.17
N LYS A 107 1.59 8.25 5.96
CA LYS A 107 2.31 9.14 6.88
C LYS A 107 3.03 10.26 6.13
N THR A 108 3.64 9.95 4.98
CA THR A 108 4.24 10.96 4.10
C THR A 108 3.20 11.98 3.60
N LEU A 109 2.01 11.51 3.20
CA LEU A 109 0.90 12.41 2.86
C LEU A 109 0.43 13.20 4.09
N GLY A 110 0.30 12.55 5.26
CA GLY A 110 -0.10 13.17 6.53
C GLY A 110 0.89 14.19 7.10
N SER A 111 2.12 14.25 6.60
CA SER A 111 3.14 15.21 7.01
C SER A 111 3.30 16.42 6.08
N LYS A 112 2.51 16.50 4.99
CA LYS A 112 2.56 17.63 4.06
C LYS A 112 1.99 18.90 4.67
N ASN A 113 2.48 20.06 4.19
CA ASN A 113 1.88 21.33 4.53
C ASN A 113 0.65 21.60 3.65
N PRO A 114 -0.46 22.14 4.19
CA PRO A 114 -1.67 22.44 3.41
C PRO A 114 -1.39 23.41 2.27
N ARG A 115 -0.50 24.38 2.51
CA ARG A 115 -0.12 25.39 1.54
C ARG A 115 1.33 25.83 1.78
N GLU A 116 2.16 25.75 0.75
CA GLU A 116 3.58 26.09 0.83
C GLU A 116 4.00 26.98 -0.34
N ARG A 117 4.63 28.11 -0.05
CA ARG A 117 5.37 28.89 -1.05
C ARG A 117 6.76 28.30 -1.17
N LYS A 118 7.08 27.74 -2.33
CA LYS A 118 8.47 27.36 -2.63
C LYS A 118 9.12 28.48 -3.43
N ASN A 119 10.17 29.06 -2.88
CA ASN A 119 11.07 29.92 -3.63
C ASN A 119 11.89 29.06 -4.59
N GLU A 120 11.33 28.71 -5.73
CA GLU A 120 12.04 28.10 -6.84
C GLU A 120 12.73 29.19 -7.66
N GLY A 121 13.74 29.84 -7.09
CA GLY A 121 14.39 30.93 -7.80
C GLY A 121 15.86 31.06 -7.50
N TYR A 122 16.69 30.62 -8.41
CA TYR A 122 18.12 30.95 -8.48
C TYR A 122 18.35 32.38 -9.05
N MET A 123 17.34 33.14 -9.33
CA MET A 123 17.37 34.56 -9.71
C MET A 123 16.04 35.21 -9.32
N GLY A 124 16.02 35.90 -8.20
CA GLY A 124 15.20 37.06 -7.82
C GLY A 124 13.79 37.28 -8.39
N GLY A 125 13.12 36.24 -8.83
CA GLY A 125 11.74 36.30 -9.30
C GLY A 125 10.78 35.98 -8.16
N ASP A 126 9.90 36.91 -7.84
CA ASP A 126 8.79 36.71 -6.91
C ASP A 126 7.93 35.55 -7.48
N SER A 127 8.09 34.34 -6.93
CA SER A 127 7.33 33.20 -7.38
C SER A 127 5.86 33.39 -6.98
N SER A 128 5.04 33.76 -7.94
CA SER A 128 3.58 33.89 -7.77
C SER A 128 2.88 32.53 -7.61
N LEU A 129 3.63 31.44 -7.61
CA LEU A 129 3.10 30.07 -7.52
C LEU A 129 3.10 29.57 -6.08
N VAL A 130 2.04 28.85 -5.73
CA VAL A 130 1.83 28.23 -4.44
C VAL A 130 1.53 26.73 -4.64
N HIS A 131 2.15 25.89 -3.84
CA HIS A 131 1.84 24.48 -3.75
C HIS A 131 0.70 24.28 -2.76
N VAL A 132 -0.38 23.66 -3.19
CA VAL A 132 -1.58 23.41 -2.37
C VAL A 132 -1.85 21.90 -2.35
N THR A 133 -2.04 21.35 -1.15
CA THR A 133 -2.47 19.94 -1.01
C THR A 133 -3.96 19.81 -1.34
N THR A 134 -4.32 18.73 -2.04
CA THR A 134 -5.66 18.50 -2.60
C THR A 134 -6.51 17.52 -1.79
N TYR A 135 -6.07 17.21 -0.55
CA TYR A 135 -6.68 16.19 0.31
C TYR A 135 -6.60 16.58 1.79
N ASP A 136 -7.36 15.87 2.63
CA ASP A 136 -7.33 16.03 4.08
C ASP A 136 -6.08 15.36 4.67
N ILE A 137 -5.12 16.19 5.10
CA ILE A 137 -3.83 15.76 5.66
C ILE A 137 -4.02 14.94 6.93
N GLU A 138 -4.93 15.36 7.82
CA GLU A 138 -5.17 14.65 9.09
C GLU A 138 -5.80 13.27 8.88
N LYS A 139 -6.67 13.15 7.88
CA LYS A 139 -7.25 11.86 7.47
C LYS A 139 -6.14 10.87 7.10
N TYR A 140 -5.14 11.31 6.33
CA TYR A 140 -4.03 10.45 5.90
C TYR A 140 -3.04 10.16 7.02
N ALA A 141 -2.80 11.09 7.94
CA ALA A 141 -2.01 10.84 9.14
C ALA A 141 -2.65 9.72 9.98
N ARG A 142 -3.94 9.85 10.31
CA ARG A 142 -4.70 8.83 11.05
C ARG A 142 -4.74 7.48 10.33
N ARG A 143 -4.95 7.49 9.01
CA ARG A 143 -4.92 6.28 8.19
C ARG A 143 -3.56 5.57 8.27
N GLY A 144 -2.45 6.34 8.23
CA GLY A 144 -1.11 5.79 8.37
C GLY A 144 -0.91 5.05 9.69
N ASP A 145 -1.39 5.62 10.79
CA ASP A 145 -1.30 4.99 12.12
C ASP A 145 -2.19 3.74 12.22
N ASP A 146 -3.40 3.77 11.67
CA ASP A 146 -4.29 2.61 11.64
C ASP A 146 -3.72 1.45 10.82
N LEU A 147 -3.11 1.72 9.68
CA LEU A 147 -2.46 0.71 8.85
C LEU A 147 -1.22 0.13 9.53
N GLN A 148 -0.44 0.97 10.22
CA GLN A 148 0.72 0.53 11.01
C GLN A 148 0.27 -0.42 12.12
N ARG A 149 -0.76 -0.05 12.89
CA ARG A 149 -1.33 -0.91 13.94
C ARG A 149 -1.79 -2.26 13.40
N LYS A 150 -2.52 -2.28 12.27
CA LYS A 150 -2.94 -3.52 11.61
C LYS A 150 -1.75 -4.40 11.20
N ALA A 151 -0.67 -3.80 10.72
CA ALA A 151 0.53 -4.52 10.37
C ALA A 151 1.24 -5.12 11.60
N GLU A 152 1.23 -4.43 12.72
CA GLU A 152 1.76 -4.90 14.00
C GLU A 152 0.94 -6.06 14.57
N GLU A 153 -0.39 -5.95 14.52
CA GLU A 153 -1.30 -7.05 14.90
C GLU A 153 -1.05 -8.31 14.06
N MET A 154 -0.82 -8.16 12.75
CA MET A 154 -0.47 -9.30 11.88
C MET A 154 0.89 -9.90 12.26
N SER A 155 1.87 -9.08 12.59
CA SER A 155 3.19 -9.57 13.02
C SER A 155 3.12 -10.30 14.36
N ALA A 156 2.39 -9.78 15.34
CA ALA A 156 2.16 -10.46 16.61
C ALA A 156 1.47 -11.83 16.42
N ARG A 157 0.57 -11.94 15.43
CA ARG A 157 -0.03 -13.24 15.08
C ARG A 157 0.98 -14.20 14.45
N VAL A 158 1.92 -13.70 13.64
CA VAL A 158 3.02 -14.51 13.10
C VAL A 158 3.88 -15.04 14.24
N ASP A 159 4.30 -14.19 15.16
CA ASP A 159 5.10 -14.57 16.32
C ASP A 159 4.42 -15.67 17.16
N GLN A 160 3.10 -15.54 17.40
CA GLN A 160 2.32 -16.54 18.11
C GLN A 160 2.26 -17.90 17.36
N LEU A 161 2.15 -17.86 16.03
CA LEU A 161 2.15 -19.07 15.20
C LEU A 161 3.53 -19.73 15.20
N ASP A 162 4.59 -18.94 15.06
CA ASP A 162 5.99 -19.44 15.07
C ASP A 162 6.34 -20.10 16.40
N LEU A 163 5.87 -19.58 17.54
CA LEU A 163 6.03 -20.19 18.86
C LEU A 163 5.31 -21.55 18.98
N SER A 164 4.29 -21.80 18.17
CA SER A 164 3.53 -23.05 18.17
C SER A 164 4.11 -24.11 17.23
N ILE A 165 5.03 -23.74 16.33
CA ILE A 165 5.64 -24.64 15.35
C ILE A 165 6.92 -25.23 15.94
N MET A 166 6.95 -26.55 16.15
CA MET A 166 8.15 -27.25 16.58
C MET A 166 8.98 -27.64 15.36
N VAL A 167 10.26 -27.32 15.38
CA VAL A 167 11.22 -27.71 14.35
C VAL A 167 12.15 -28.77 14.94
N GLU A 168 12.17 -29.96 14.36
CA GLU A 168 13.18 -30.95 14.65
C GLU A 168 14.42 -30.62 13.81
N ALA A 169 15.52 -30.27 14.47
CA ALA A 169 16.81 -30.02 13.83
C ALA A 169 17.85 -30.96 14.42
N ASP A 170 18.44 -31.84 13.60
CA ASP A 170 19.69 -32.53 13.92
C ASP A 170 20.84 -31.54 13.79
N ILE A 171 21.35 -31.05 14.94
CA ILE A 171 22.48 -30.15 15.03
C ILE A 171 23.70 -30.88 15.54
#